data_0f58f0e49f1609249040964531eb0e4d
#
_entry.id   0f58f0e49f1609249040964531eb0e4d
#
_cell.length_a   1.000
_cell.length_b   1.000
_cell.length_c   1.000
_cell.angle_alpha   90.00
_cell.angle_beta   90.00
_cell.angle_gamma   90.00
#
_symmetry.space_group_name_H-M   'P 1'
#
loop_
_entity.id
_entity.type
_entity.pdbx_description
1 polymer ?
#
loop_
_entity_poly.entity_id
_entity_poly.type
_entity_poly.pdbx_seq_one_letter_code
_entity_poly.pdbx_strand_id
1 'polypeptide(L)'
;MVIDGVAGCAISDINPQENISILKDAASSAIYGSRAANGVILITTKTGYEGSAKITYSGNFSFEKVAKRLNLVTDYADFMEIQNAALTANGQAPRFSQTSIDAWRNDNGANPTVYPNTDWQDHIYRNPSVVQNHNLSAIGGTKTVRYNLSLGYVKNP
;
A
#
# COMPACT_ATOMS: atom_id res chain seq x y z
N MET A 1 -8.42 -15.28 -11.34
CA MET A 1 -9.14 -14.19 -12.00
C MET A 1 -8.97 -14.30 -13.49
N VAL A 2 -9.99 -13.99 -14.25
CA VAL A 2 -10.00 -14.02 -15.73
C VAL A 2 -10.49 -12.66 -16.22
N ILE A 3 -9.73 -12.03 -17.12
CA ILE A 3 -10.07 -10.74 -17.72
C ILE A 3 -10.18 -10.95 -19.24
N ASP A 4 -11.34 -10.66 -19.80
CA ASP A 4 -11.64 -10.84 -21.22
C ASP A 4 -11.15 -12.20 -21.78
N GLY A 5 -11.30 -13.26 -20.97
CA GLY A 5 -10.86 -14.61 -21.32
C GLY A 5 -9.41 -14.96 -20.96
N VAL A 6 -8.59 -14.02 -20.52
CA VAL A 6 -7.19 -14.27 -20.15
C VAL A 6 -7.07 -14.51 -18.63
N ALA A 7 -6.51 -15.67 -18.26
CA ALA A 7 -6.33 -16.05 -16.86
C ALA A 7 -4.99 -15.55 -16.29
N GLY A 8 -4.99 -15.16 -15.01
CA GLY A 8 -3.77 -14.83 -14.28
C GLY A 8 -3.43 -13.35 -14.16
N CYS A 9 -4.27 -12.45 -14.65
CA CYS A 9 -4.06 -11.00 -14.53
C CYS A 9 -4.36 -10.48 -13.12
N ALA A 10 -3.71 -9.37 -12.72
CA ALA A 10 -3.98 -8.71 -11.45
C ALA A 10 -5.14 -7.71 -11.57
N ILE A 11 -5.83 -7.44 -10.45
CA ILE A 11 -6.93 -6.47 -10.41
C ILE A 11 -6.46 -5.03 -10.72
N SER A 12 -5.21 -4.72 -10.41
CA SER A 12 -4.58 -3.43 -10.72
C SER A 12 -4.48 -3.12 -12.21
N ASP A 13 -4.55 -4.17 -13.05
CA ASP A 13 -4.34 -4.04 -14.49
C ASP A 13 -5.62 -3.69 -15.25
N ILE A 14 -6.74 -3.49 -14.52
CA ILE A 14 -8.06 -3.34 -15.11
C ILE A 14 -8.58 -1.92 -14.95
N ASN A 15 -8.71 -1.28 -16.08
CA ASN A 15 -9.46 -0.04 -16.17
C ASN A 15 -9.82 0.23 -17.65
N PRO A 16 -11.05 0.50 -17.99
CA PRO A 16 -12.31 0.50 -17.22
C PRO A 16 -13.03 -0.86 -17.23
N GLN A 17 -13.69 -1.18 -16.13
CA GLN A 17 -14.50 -2.40 -15.99
C GLN A 17 -15.92 -2.15 -16.42
N GLU A 18 -16.56 -3.10 -17.11
CA GLU A 18 -17.97 -3.07 -17.44
C GLU A 18 -18.76 -3.99 -16.51
N ASN A 19 -18.30 -5.21 -16.34
CA ASN A 19 -18.97 -6.22 -15.54
C ASN A 19 -17.99 -7.09 -14.77
N ILE A 20 -18.35 -7.46 -13.54
CA ILE A 20 -17.64 -8.41 -12.71
C ILE A 20 -18.62 -9.53 -12.35
N SER A 21 -18.32 -10.74 -12.81
CA SER A 21 -19.07 -11.94 -12.49
C SER A 21 -18.24 -12.89 -11.63
N ILE A 22 -18.85 -13.43 -10.58
CA ILE A 22 -18.19 -14.41 -9.70
C ILE A 22 -18.83 -15.76 -9.94
N LEU A 23 -18.06 -16.70 -10.51
CA LEU A 23 -18.49 -18.07 -10.75
C LEU A 23 -18.06 -18.93 -9.56
N LYS A 24 -19.01 -19.41 -8.78
CA LYS A 24 -18.77 -20.26 -7.58
C LYS A 24 -19.14 -21.71 -7.81
N ASP A 25 -19.94 -21.99 -8.85
CA ASP A 25 -20.43 -23.32 -9.17
C ASP A 25 -19.40 -24.13 -9.94
N ALA A 26 -19.27 -25.41 -9.63
CA ALA A 26 -18.34 -26.32 -10.30
C ALA A 26 -18.63 -26.42 -11.81
N ALA A 27 -19.90 -26.39 -12.22
CA ALA A 27 -20.30 -26.44 -13.62
C ALA A 27 -19.84 -25.19 -14.40
N SER A 28 -20.02 -23.99 -13.83
CA SER A 28 -19.64 -22.72 -14.45
C SER A 28 -18.11 -22.52 -14.49
N SER A 29 -17.40 -23.09 -13.52
CA SER A 29 -15.95 -22.96 -13.40
C SER A 29 -15.18 -24.05 -14.15
N ALA A 30 -15.85 -25.14 -14.58
CA ALA A 30 -15.22 -26.29 -15.24
C ALA A 30 -14.41 -25.92 -16.50
N ILE A 31 -14.85 -24.93 -17.26
CA ILE A 31 -14.14 -24.46 -18.48
C ILE A 31 -12.77 -23.85 -18.18
N TYR A 32 -12.49 -23.47 -16.94
CA TYR A 32 -11.21 -22.88 -16.49
C TYR A 32 -10.28 -23.91 -15.83
N GLY A 33 -10.67 -25.19 -15.81
CA GLY A 33 -9.88 -26.32 -15.33
C GLY A 33 -9.59 -26.30 -13.82
N SER A 34 -8.50 -26.98 -13.42
CA SER A 34 -8.12 -27.13 -11.99
C SER A 34 -7.86 -25.81 -11.24
N ARG A 35 -7.53 -24.74 -11.95
CA ARG A 35 -7.32 -23.42 -11.36
C ARG A 35 -8.60 -22.78 -10.82
N ALA A 36 -9.75 -23.32 -11.22
CA ALA A 36 -11.07 -22.81 -10.82
C ALA A 36 -11.66 -23.48 -9.57
N ALA A 37 -10.90 -24.37 -8.91
CA ALA A 37 -11.37 -25.09 -7.72
C ALA A 37 -11.91 -24.19 -6.59
N ASN A 38 -11.40 -22.98 -6.45
CA ASN A 38 -11.83 -21.99 -5.46
C ASN A 38 -12.77 -20.91 -6.05
N GLY A 39 -13.35 -21.16 -7.24
CA GLY A 39 -14.17 -20.19 -7.97
C GLY A 39 -13.36 -19.33 -8.95
N VAL A 40 -14.09 -18.64 -9.82
CA VAL A 40 -13.52 -17.76 -10.85
C VAL A 40 -14.15 -16.38 -10.76
N ILE A 41 -13.32 -15.35 -10.73
CA ILE A 41 -13.74 -13.97 -10.92
C ILE A 41 -13.52 -13.65 -12.41
N LEU A 42 -14.62 -13.46 -13.12
CA LEU A 42 -14.62 -13.07 -14.53
C LEU A 42 -14.88 -11.58 -14.62
N ILE A 43 -13.97 -10.89 -15.29
CA ILE A 43 -14.06 -9.46 -15.51
C ILE A 43 -14.14 -9.22 -17.02
N THR A 44 -15.16 -8.46 -17.42
CA THR A 44 -15.32 -8.00 -18.80
C THR A 44 -15.02 -6.51 -18.84
N THR A 45 -14.13 -6.09 -19.71
CA THR A 45 -13.80 -4.68 -19.87
C THR A 45 -14.80 -4.00 -20.81
N LYS A 46 -14.89 -2.67 -20.70
CA LYS A 46 -15.80 -1.87 -21.53
C LYS A 46 -15.37 -1.94 -23.00
N THR A 47 -16.30 -2.27 -23.85
CA THR A 47 -16.13 -2.24 -25.31
C THR A 47 -16.55 -0.89 -25.86
N GLY A 48 -16.00 -0.53 -27.03
CA GLY A 48 -16.46 0.65 -27.77
C GLY A 48 -17.91 0.50 -28.22
N TYR A 49 -18.64 1.60 -28.31
CA TYR A 49 -20.01 1.63 -28.83
C TYR A 49 -20.11 2.57 -30.05
N GLU A 50 -21.18 2.40 -30.83
CA GLU A 50 -21.48 3.30 -31.95
C GLU A 50 -21.95 4.65 -31.42
N GLY A 51 -21.27 5.72 -31.80
CA GLY A 51 -21.61 7.08 -31.39
C GLY A 51 -20.40 8.02 -31.35
N SER A 52 -20.66 9.26 -30.99
CA SER A 52 -19.61 10.26 -30.79
C SER A 52 -18.66 9.86 -29.68
N ALA A 53 -17.38 10.24 -29.80
CA ALA A 53 -16.37 9.98 -28.79
C ALA A 53 -16.75 10.58 -27.44
N LYS A 54 -16.83 9.75 -26.42
CA LYS A 54 -17.01 10.16 -25.01
C LYS A 54 -15.69 10.08 -24.29
N ILE A 55 -15.18 11.23 -23.87
CA ILE A 55 -13.97 11.32 -23.05
C ILE A 55 -14.38 11.42 -21.58
N THR A 56 -13.78 10.60 -20.75
CA THR A 56 -14.02 10.58 -19.29
C THR A 56 -12.69 10.65 -18.58
N TYR A 57 -12.56 11.59 -17.66
CA TYR A 57 -11.43 11.68 -16.74
C TYR A 57 -11.91 11.41 -15.31
N SER A 58 -11.17 10.58 -14.59
CA SER A 58 -11.36 10.37 -13.15
C SER A 58 -10.05 10.54 -12.42
N GLY A 59 -10.05 11.35 -11.36
CA GLY A 59 -8.91 11.55 -10.48
C GLY A 59 -9.30 11.22 -9.04
N ASN A 60 -8.46 10.46 -8.35
CA ASN A 60 -8.61 10.13 -6.94
C ASN A 60 -7.33 10.49 -6.19
N PHE A 61 -7.49 11.20 -5.08
CA PHE A 61 -6.42 11.54 -4.15
C PHE A 61 -6.76 10.93 -2.79
N SER A 62 -5.91 10.02 -2.33
CA SER A 62 -6.05 9.38 -1.02
C SER A 62 -4.92 9.83 -0.11
N PHE A 63 -5.28 10.26 1.10
CA PHE A 63 -4.33 10.61 2.14
C PHE A 63 -4.28 9.47 3.14
N GLU A 64 -3.16 8.77 3.17
CA GLU A 64 -2.97 7.62 4.04
C GLU A 64 -2.11 8.02 5.23
N LYS A 65 -2.53 7.61 6.41
CA LYS A 65 -1.73 7.76 7.63
C LYS A 65 -1.85 6.52 8.49
N VAL A 66 -0.83 6.26 9.27
CA VAL A 66 -0.85 5.17 10.25
C VAL A 66 -1.92 5.47 11.29
N ALA A 67 -2.88 4.56 11.44
CA ALA A 67 -4.01 4.74 12.36
C ALA A 67 -3.55 4.72 13.83
N LYS A 68 -2.57 3.87 14.17
CA LYS A 68 -2.00 3.76 15.50
C LYS A 68 -0.52 3.41 15.39
N ARG A 69 0.33 4.24 15.98
CA ARG A 69 1.75 3.93 16.15
C ARG A 69 1.95 2.99 17.34
N LEU A 70 2.98 2.17 17.26
CA LEU A 70 3.43 1.39 18.40
C LEU A 70 4.06 2.35 19.44
N ASN A 71 3.76 2.12 20.71
CA ASN A 71 4.43 2.84 21.78
C ASN A 71 5.78 2.18 22.06
N LEU A 72 6.80 2.61 21.32
CA LEU A 72 8.17 2.12 21.45
C LEU A 72 9.01 3.14 22.19
N VAL A 73 10.03 2.65 22.89
CA VAL A 73 11.07 3.50 23.46
C VAL A 73 11.99 3.90 22.30
N THR A 74 11.88 5.14 21.85
CA THR A 74 12.63 5.67 20.70
C THR A 74 13.87 6.43 21.14
N ASP A 75 13.89 6.94 22.37
CA ASP A 75 15.05 7.60 22.97
C ASP A 75 16.01 6.59 23.60
N TYR A 76 17.29 6.66 23.22
CA TYR A 76 18.28 5.72 23.71
C TYR A 76 18.65 5.94 25.18
N ALA A 77 18.56 7.16 25.71
CA ALA A 77 18.75 7.42 27.14
C ALA A 77 17.66 6.75 27.96
N ASP A 78 16.41 6.84 27.53
CA ASP A 78 15.27 6.15 28.17
C ASP A 78 15.45 4.64 28.12
N PHE A 79 15.92 4.10 26.98
CA PHE A 79 16.23 2.67 26.85
C PHE A 79 17.29 2.23 27.88
N MET A 80 18.37 3.01 28.05
CA MET A 80 19.43 2.71 29.02
C MET A 80 18.90 2.71 30.45
N GLU A 81 18.03 3.68 30.82
CA GLU A 81 17.39 3.76 32.14
C GLU A 81 16.49 2.57 32.41
N ILE A 82 15.62 2.22 31.45
CA ILE A 82 14.71 1.06 31.57
C ILE A 82 15.53 -0.23 31.75
N GLN A 83 16.60 -0.39 30.97
CA GLN A 83 17.44 -1.57 31.08
C GLN A 83 18.17 -1.64 32.44
N ASN A 84 18.69 -0.53 32.93
CA ASN A 84 19.30 -0.46 34.26
C ASN A 84 18.28 -0.76 35.37
N ALA A 85 17.07 -0.23 35.27
CA ALA A 85 16.00 -0.50 36.23
C ALA A 85 15.63 -1.99 36.25
N ALA A 86 15.53 -2.63 35.09
CA ALA A 86 15.25 -4.06 34.98
C ALA A 86 16.37 -4.94 35.59
N LEU A 87 17.63 -4.60 35.36
CA LEU A 87 18.78 -5.28 35.94
C LEU A 87 18.81 -5.16 37.47
N THR A 88 18.60 -3.95 37.98
CA THR A 88 18.57 -3.67 39.41
C THR A 88 17.42 -4.41 40.10
N ALA A 89 16.25 -4.46 39.49
CA ALA A 89 15.11 -5.21 40.01
C ALA A 89 15.40 -6.73 40.13
N ASN A 90 16.31 -7.24 39.30
CA ASN A 90 16.79 -8.63 39.34
C ASN A 90 18.03 -8.82 40.23
N GLY A 91 18.43 -7.83 41.03
CA GLY A 91 19.60 -7.88 41.91
C GLY A 91 20.96 -7.82 41.18
N GLN A 92 20.96 -7.38 39.93
CA GLN A 92 22.17 -7.21 39.11
C GLN A 92 22.65 -5.77 39.11
N ALA A 93 23.94 -5.56 38.84
CA ALA A 93 24.47 -4.22 38.71
C ALA A 93 23.97 -3.49 37.44
N PRO A 94 23.77 -2.16 37.49
CA PRO A 94 23.44 -1.36 36.30
C PRO A 94 24.50 -1.57 35.21
N ARG A 95 24.04 -1.66 33.97
CA ARG A 95 24.94 -1.83 32.81
C ARG A 95 25.50 -0.50 32.30
N PHE A 96 24.71 0.54 32.37
CA PHE A 96 25.07 1.88 31.90
C PHE A 96 25.34 2.81 33.08
N SER A 97 26.40 3.59 32.99
CA SER A 97 26.69 4.63 34.00
C SER A 97 25.74 5.82 33.84
N GLN A 98 25.46 6.52 34.93
CA GLN A 98 24.67 7.74 34.89
C GLN A 98 25.30 8.79 33.97
N THR A 99 26.64 8.91 34.00
CA THR A 99 27.40 9.82 33.11
C THR A 99 27.12 9.54 31.63
N SER A 100 27.04 8.23 31.26
CA SER A 100 26.73 7.87 29.88
C SER A 100 25.31 8.25 29.51
N ILE A 101 24.34 8.01 30.38
CA ILE A 101 22.91 8.36 30.15
C ILE A 101 22.75 9.87 29.99
N ASP A 102 23.41 10.65 30.88
CA ASP A 102 23.39 12.10 30.85
C ASP A 102 24.05 12.66 29.58
N ALA A 103 25.11 12.03 29.08
CA ALA A 103 25.78 12.42 27.84
C ALA A 103 24.82 12.27 26.62
N TRP A 104 24.08 11.17 26.51
CA TRP A 104 23.07 10.97 25.47
C TRP A 104 21.92 11.98 25.58
N ARG A 105 21.44 12.25 26.80
CA ARG A 105 20.34 13.15 27.06
C ARG A 105 20.70 14.62 26.78
N ASN A 106 21.94 15.02 27.13
CA ASN A 106 22.43 16.38 26.93
C ASN A 106 22.81 16.70 25.48
N ASP A 107 23.18 15.68 24.68
CA ASP A 107 23.52 15.86 23.27
C ASP A 107 22.33 16.34 22.44
N ASN A 108 21.12 15.93 22.80
CA ASN A 108 19.86 16.33 22.18
C ASN A 108 19.91 16.31 20.63
N GLY A 109 20.62 15.33 20.04
CA GLY A 109 20.76 15.18 18.59
C GLY A 109 21.79 16.10 17.91
N ALA A 110 22.61 16.81 18.66
CA ALA A 110 23.66 17.69 18.12
C ALA A 110 24.77 16.90 17.40
N ASN A 111 25.09 15.69 17.90
CA ASN A 111 26.14 14.84 17.35
C ASN A 111 25.61 13.43 17.01
N PRO A 112 24.82 13.27 15.95
CA PRO A 112 24.14 12.00 15.65
C PRO A 112 25.10 10.87 15.26
N THR A 113 26.36 11.18 14.97
CA THR A 113 27.39 10.17 14.69
C THR A 113 27.94 9.55 15.97
N VAL A 114 27.99 10.31 17.07
CA VAL A 114 28.51 9.87 18.37
C VAL A 114 27.36 9.34 19.24
N TYR A 115 26.23 10.00 19.21
CA TYR A 115 25.01 9.70 19.99
C TYR A 115 23.82 9.46 19.05
N PRO A 116 23.81 8.34 18.28
CA PRO A 116 22.72 8.06 17.35
C PRO A 116 21.40 7.82 18.10
N ASN A 117 20.43 8.66 17.85
CA ASN A 117 19.09 8.59 18.45
C ASN A 117 18.03 8.81 17.36
N THR A 118 17.57 7.72 16.74
CA THR A 118 16.69 7.78 15.57
C THR A 118 15.35 7.14 15.88
N ASP A 119 14.28 7.92 15.77
CA ASP A 119 12.93 7.36 15.73
C ASP A 119 12.66 6.74 14.35
N TRP A 120 12.85 5.42 14.28
CA TRP A 120 12.63 4.65 13.06
C TRP A 120 11.16 4.66 12.62
N GLN A 121 10.21 4.80 13.55
CA GLN A 121 8.79 4.90 13.17
C GLN A 121 8.53 6.20 12.40
N ASP A 122 9.08 7.31 12.87
CA ASP A 122 8.96 8.59 12.18
C ASP A 122 9.66 8.59 10.82
N HIS A 123 10.77 7.86 10.72
CA HIS A 123 11.52 7.76 9.48
C HIS A 123 10.84 6.87 8.43
N ILE A 124 10.24 5.76 8.87
CA ILE A 124 9.57 4.78 7.99
C ILE A 124 8.15 5.24 7.64
N TYR A 125 7.41 5.72 8.63
CA TYR A 125 6.02 6.14 8.44
C TYR A 125 5.94 7.61 8.05
N ARG A 126 6.04 7.89 6.76
CA ARG A 126 5.76 9.23 6.23
C ARG A 126 4.29 9.54 6.37
N ASN A 127 3.96 10.58 7.14
CA ASN A 127 2.60 11.03 7.37
C ASN A 127 2.41 12.49 6.92
N PRO A 128 1.40 12.79 6.09
CA PRO A 128 0.57 11.86 5.34
C PRO A 128 1.26 11.36 4.06
N SER A 129 0.95 10.12 3.70
CA SER A 129 1.31 9.56 2.40
C SER A 129 0.20 9.90 1.40
N VAL A 130 0.54 10.42 0.23
CA VAL A 130 -0.44 10.84 -0.77
C VAL A 130 -0.40 9.88 -1.95
N VAL A 131 -1.45 9.08 -2.07
CA VAL A 131 -1.69 8.21 -3.23
C VAL A 131 -2.51 8.98 -4.26
N GLN A 132 -2.05 8.99 -5.50
CA GLN A 132 -2.74 9.62 -6.61
C GLN A 132 -3.07 8.58 -7.67
N ASN A 133 -4.31 8.60 -8.13
CA ASN A 133 -4.78 7.72 -9.19
C ASN A 133 -5.53 8.57 -10.23
N HIS A 134 -5.02 8.60 -11.44
CA HIS A 134 -5.58 9.34 -12.56
C HIS A 134 -5.92 8.39 -13.69
N ASN A 135 -7.10 8.51 -14.22
CA ASN A 135 -7.57 7.68 -15.32
C ASN A 135 -8.27 8.54 -16.37
N LEU A 136 -7.82 8.41 -17.60
CA LEU A 136 -8.39 9.04 -18.78
C LEU A 136 -8.89 7.94 -19.72
N SER A 137 -10.14 8.00 -20.13
CA SER A 137 -10.70 7.06 -21.09
C SER A 137 -11.42 7.77 -22.21
N ALA A 138 -11.31 7.22 -23.42
CA ALA A 138 -12.03 7.67 -24.61
C ALA A 138 -12.71 6.48 -25.28
N ILE A 139 -14.03 6.51 -25.34
CA ILE A 139 -14.86 5.43 -25.89
C ILE A 139 -15.71 6.00 -27.00
N GLY A 140 -15.78 5.30 -28.15
CA GLY A 140 -16.61 5.72 -29.28
C GLY A 140 -16.48 4.78 -30.45
N GLY A 141 -17.05 5.17 -31.58
CA GLY A 141 -16.91 4.41 -32.81
C GLY A 141 -17.99 4.67 -33.84
N THR A 142 -17.82 4.02 -34.96
CA THR A 142 -18.77 3.95 -36.07
C THR A 142 -19.39 2.55 -36.14
N LYS A 143 -20.29 2.32 -37.09
CA LYS A 143 -20.83 0.97 -37.36
C LYS A 143 -19.74 -0.06 -37.66
N THR A 144 -18.65 0.38 -38.26
CA THR A 144 -17.58 -0.51 -38.74
C THR A 144 -16.42 -0.60 -37.76
N VAL A 145 -16.10 0.47 -37.03
CA VAL A 145 -14.96 0.54 -36.11
C VAL A 145 -15.41 1.08 -34.77
N ARG A 146 -15.17 0.33 -33.70
CA ARG A 146 -15.42 0.73 -32.32
C ARG A 146 -14.09 0.72 -31.56
N TYR A 147 -13.90 1.69 -30.69
CA TYR A 147 -12.67 1.78 -29.90
C TYR A 147 -12.96 2.14 -28.45
N ASN A 148 -12.09 1.62 -27.60
CA ASN A 148 -11.97 2.01 -26.20
C ASN A 148 -10.48 2.20 -25.89
N LEU A 149 -10.10 3.42 -25.58
CA LEU A 149 -8.75 3.80 -25.20
C LEU A 149 -8.75 4.20 -23.73
N SER A 150 -7.87 3.67 -22.94
CA SER A 150 -7.72 4.07 -21.52
C SER A 150 -6.26 4.31 -21.17
N LEU A 151 -6.00 5.35 -20.39
CA LEU A 151 -4.70 5.68 -19.85
C LEU A 151 -4.82 5.85 -18.34
N GLY A 152 -4.13 5.00 -17.58
CA GLY A 152 -4.07 5.05 -16.13
C GLY A 152 -2.71 5.49 -15.64
N TYR A 153 -2.69 6.36 -14.63
CA TYR A 153 -1.49 6.75 -13.90
C TYR A 153 -1.72 6.61 -12.41
N VAL A 154 -0.87 5.82 -11.75
CA VAL A 154 -0.93 5.61 -10.30
C VAL A 154 0.41 6.02 -9.72
N LYS A 155 0.37 6.89 -8.71
CA LYS A 155 1.54 7.25 -7.90
C LYS A 155 1.29 6.82 -6.46
N ASN A 156 2.08 5.86 -6.01
CA ASN A 156 2.21 5.48 -4.62
C ASN A 156 3.54 6.04 -4.10
N PRO A 157 3.58 6.64 -2.89
CA PRO A 157 4.81 7.17 -2.28
C PRO A 157 5.75 6.07 -1.83
#